data_f11cbb8e1c720f2d805f3790447cd0b0
#
_entry.id   f11cbb8e1c720f2d805f3790447cd0b0
#
_cell.length_a   1.000
_cell.length_b   1.000
_cell.length_c   1.000
_cell.angle_alpha   90.00
_cell.angle_beta   90.00
_cell.angle_gamma   90.00
#
_symmetry.space_group_name_H-M   'P 1'
#
loop_
_entity.id
_entity.type
_entity.pdbx_description
1 polymer ?
#
loop_
_entity_poly.entity_id
_entity_poly.type
_entity_poly.pdbx_seq_one_letter_code
_entity_poly.pdbx_strand_id
1 'polypeptide(L)'
;MQAYAAVPEVLAPAGSRQALEAAVRAGADAVYLGLTDFNARRTAGNFDAAALQEAAAFCRARGVKCYLAFNTELLDGELPRAEQALCAAGAAGVDAVIVQDLAAAALVRRCVPGAALHASTQMSVHSPAGIRQLAALGFSRAILAREMSLAELRAAAKESPIELEVFVHGALCMSVSGQCYMSAFLGGRSGNRGLCAGPCRLPFSAARCPREGDFHLSLKDHSHLSSLPALRE
;
A
#
# COMPACT_ATOMS: atom_id res chain seq x y z
N MET A 1 -10.62 -25.15 24.56
CA MET A 1 -11.34 -24.14 23.78
C MET A 1 -10.33 -23.60 22.75
N GLN A 2 -10.47 -23.96 21.48
CA GLN A 2 -9.71 -23.30 20.41
C GLN A 2 -10.20 -21.85 20.37
N ALA A 3 -9.31 -20.91 20.66
CA ALA A 3 -9.58 -19.51 20.40
C ALA A 3 -9.83 -19.40 18.88
N TYR A 4 -11.03 -19.03 18.48
CA TYR A 4 -11.30 -18.67 17.09
C TYR A 4 -10.35 -17.55 16.74
N ALA A 5 -9.46 -17.79 15.77
CA ALA A 5 -8.64 -16.72 15.22
C ALA A 5 -9.54 -15.57 14.80
N ALA A 6 -9.18 -14.35 15.16
CA ALA A 6 -9.96 -13.17 14.80
C ALA A 6 -10.14 -13.14 13.28
N VAL A 7 -11.35 -12.77 12.83
CA VAL A 7 -11.61 -12.63 11.40
C VAL A 7 -10.68 -11.54 10.85
N PRO A 8 -9.89 -11.83 9.82
CA PRO A 8 -9.01 -10.81 9.23
C PRO A 8 -9.79 -9.61 8.71
N GLU A 9 -9.26 -8.42 8.88
CA GLU A 9 -9.77 -7.17 8.30
C GLU A 9 -9.65 -7.23 6.77
N VAL A 10 -10.74 -6.96 6.07
CA VAL A 10 -10.78 -6.87 4.60
C VAL A 10 -10.54 -5.42 4.19
N LEU A 11 -9.35 -5.16 3.65
CA LEU A 11 -8.94 -3.85 3.15
C LEU A 11 -9.13 -3.76 1.63
N ALA A 12 -9.91 -2.79 1.16
CA ALA A 12 -10.19 -2.57 -0.26
C ALA A 12 -9.59 -1.27 -0.80
N PRO A 13 -9.13 -1.23 -2.07
CA PRO A 13 -8.66 -0.01 -2.72
C PRO A 13 -9.83 0.92 -3.09
N ALA A 14 -9.61 2.24 -2.95
CA ALA A 14 -10.56 3.26 -3.36
C ALA A 14 -9.86 4.38 -4.14
N GLY A 15 -9.66 4.19 -5.44
CA GLY A 15 -9.02 5.17 -6.33
C GLY A 15 -9.95 6.29 -6.81
N SER A 16 -11.25 6.24 -6.49
CA SER A 16 -12.27 7.25 -6.81
C SER A 16 -13.43 7.16 -5.83
N ARG A 17 -14.31 8.16 -5.83
CA ARG A 17 -15.53 8.15 -5.02
C ARG A 17 -16.41 6.93 -5.30
N GLN A 18 -16.60 6.57 -6.57
CA GLN A 18 -17.41 5.40 -6.96
C GLN A 18 -16.77 4.09 -6.44
N ALA A 19 -15.44 3.97 -6.54
CA ALA A 19 -14.73 2.80 -6.01
C ALA A 19 -14.85 2.70 -4.48
N LEU A 20 -14.79 3.83 -3.78
CA LEU A 20 -15.02 3.92 -2.33
C LEU A 20 -16.42 3.39 -1.96
N GLU A 21 -17.45 3.89 -2.63
CA GLU A 21 -18.82 3.47 -2.37
C GLU A 21 -19.06 1.99 -2.68
N ALA A 22 -18.45 1.50 -3.77
CA ALA A 22 -18.53 0.08 -4.13
C ALA A 22 -17.84 -0.81 -3.09
N ALA A 23 -16.64 -0.45 -2.62
CA ALA A 23 -15.90 -1.18 -1.59
C ALA A 23 -16.69 -1.28 -0.27
N VAL A 24 -17.23 -0.16 0.18
CA VAL A 24 -18.03 -0.11 1.42
C VAL A 24 -19.32 -0.94 1.28
N ARG A 25 -20.02 -0.85 0.15
CA ARG A 25 -21.23 -1.66 -0.12
C ARG A 25 -20.91 -3.16 -0.22
N ALA A 26 -19.72 -3.52 -0.68
CA ALA A 26 -19.25 -4.91 -0.76
C ALA A 26 -18.82 -5.48 0.59
N GLY A 27 -18.83 -4.70 1.67
CA GLY A 27 -18.53 -5.16 3.02
C GLY A 27 -17.05 -5.07 3.40
N ALA A 28 -16.30 -4.14 2.82
CA ALA A 28 -14.94 -3.86 3.28
C ALA A 28 -14.96 -3.31 4.71
N ASP A 29 -14.05 -3.82 5.56
CA ASP A 29 -13.85 -3.33 6.93
C ASP A 29 -13.03 -2.03 6.95
N ALA A 30 -12.14 -1.90 5.96
CA ALA A 30 -11.33 -0.71 5.75
C ALA A 30 -11.15 -0.42 4.25
N VAL A 31 -10.90 0.84 3.92
CA VAL A 31 -10.52 1.25 2.56
C VAL A 31 -9.22 2.02 2.60
N TYR A 32 -8.40 1.89 1.55
CA TYR A 32 -7.26 2.79 1.38
C TYR A 32 -7.41 3.62 0.11
N LEU A 33 -7.02 4.87 0.22
CA LEU A 33 -7.10 5.86 -0.85
C LEU A 33 -5.84 6.74 -0.84
N GLY A 34 -5.58 7.43 -1.95
CA GLY A 34 -4.44 8.33 -2.09
C GLY A 34 -4.86 9.77 -2.37
N LEU A 35 -4.03 10.70 -1.98
CA LEU A 35 -4.13 12.08 -2.42
C LEU A 35 -3.64 12.21 -3.87
N THR A 36 -3.91 13.34 -4.50
CA THR A 36 -3.38 13.70 -5.82
C THR A 36 -1.85 13.68 -5.88
N ASP A 37 -1.20 13.95 -4.74
CA ASP A 37 0.25 13.85 -4.55
C ASP A 37 0.63 12.80 -3.50
N PHE A 38 1.91 12.46 -3.44
CA PHE A 38 2.53 11.61 -2.42
C PHE A 38 2.01 10.18 -2.32
N ASN A 39 1.39 9.65 -3.35
CA ASN A 39 0.99 8.24 -3.39
C ASN A 39 1.56 7.50 -4.60
N ALA A 40 1.73 6.19 -4.47
CA ALA A 40 2.33 5.33 -5.50
C ALA A 40 1.48 5.22 -6.79
N ARG A 41 0.24 5.69 -6.79
CA ARG A 41 -0.68 5.66 -7.94
C ARG A 41 -1.19 7.06 -8.28
N ARG A 42 -0.29 8.02 -8.47
CA ARG A 42 -0.64 9.42 -8.80
C ARG A 42 -1.53 9.57 -10.04
N THR A 43 -1.49 8.62 -10.95
CA THR A 43 -2.31 8.63 -12.18
C THR A 43 -3.75 8.13 -11.99
N ALA A 44 -4.11 7.64 -10.81
CA ALA A 44 -5.51 7.32 -10.47
C ALA A 44 -6.32 8.62 -10.25
N GLY A 45 -7.64 8.49 -10.09
CA GLY A 45 -8.51 9.64 -9.84
C GLY A 45 -8.15 10.41 -8.56
N ASN A 46 -7.73 9.69 -7.53
CA ASN A 46 -7.27 10.22 -6.24
C ASN A 46 -8.22 11.25 -5.59
N PHE A 47 -7.83 11.76 -4.43
CA PHE A 47 -8.64 12.68 -3.65
C PHE A 47 -7.84 13.97 -3.39
N ASP A 48 -8.48 15.12 -3.48
CA ASP A 48 -7.98 16.34 -2.87
C ASP A 48 -8.34 16.39 -1.37
N ALA A 49 -7.94 17.44 -0.67
CA ALA A 49 -8.17 17.56 0.77
C ALA A 49 -9.67 17.57 1.14
N ALA A 50 -10.52 18.20 0.32
CA ALA A 50 -11.96 18.27 0.55
C ALA A 50 -12.62 16.90 0.31
N ALA A 51 -12.29 16.25 -0.80
CA ALA A 51 -12.76 14.91 -1.11
C ALA A 51 -12.28 13.86 -0.08
N LEU A 52 -11.06 14.01 0.47
CA LEU A 52 -10.58 13.17 1.55
C LEU A 52 -11.44 13.32 2.81
N GLN A 53 -11.78 14.54 3.20
CA GLN A 53 -12.64 14.81 4.34
C GLN A 53 -14.02 14.17 4.18
N GLU A 54 -14.62 14.30 3.00
CA GLU A 54 -15.90 13.64 2.67
C GLU A 54 -15.78 12.11 2.69
N ALA A 55 -14.69 11.56 2.15
CA ALA A 55 -14.44 10.12 2.13
C ALA A 55 -14.28 9.56 3.54
N ALA A 56 -13.49 10.20 4.39
CA ALA A 56 -13.32 9.80 5.78
C ALA A 56 -14.65 9.88 6.58
N ALA A 57 -15.42 10.94 6.39
CA ALA A 57 -16.74 11.07 7.00
C ALA A 57 -17.73 10.00 6.51
N PHE A 58 -17.71 9.67 5.21
CA PHE A 58 -18.53 8.62 4.62
C PHE A 58 -18.21 7.24 5.20
N CYS A 59 -16.93 6.92 5.35
CA CYS A 59 -16.46 5.67 5.96
C CYS A 59 -16.87 5.59 7.43
N ARG A 60 -16.58 6.62 8.21
CA ARG A 60 -16.90 6.70 9.64
C ARG A 60 -18.40 6.51 9.91
N ALA A 61 -19.26 7.11 9.12
CA ALA A 61 -20.71 6.96 9.24
C ALA A 61 -21.20 5.53 8.99
N ARG A 62 -20.35 4.66 8.47
CA ARG A 62 -20.66 3.25 8.14
C ARG A 62 -19.81 2.24 8.93
N GLY A 63 -19.02 2.71 9.90
CA GLY A 63 -18.13 1.88 10.70
C GLY A 63 -16.95 1.29 9.90
N VAL A 64 -16.61 1.86 8.74
CA VAL A 64 -15.50 1.46 7.90
C VAL A 64 -14.29 2.35 8.16
N LYS A 65 -13.10 1.79 8.32
CA LYS A 65 -11.86 2.55 8.51
C LYS A 65 -11.39 3.17 7.20
N CYS A 66 -10.77 4.35 7.28
CA CYS A 66 -10.21 5.07 6.15
C CYS A 66 -8.71 5.24 6.31
N TYR A 67 -7.90 4.60 5.44
CA TYR A 67 -6.45 4.65 5.46
C TYR A 67 -5.93 5.52 4.32
N LEU A 68 -5.02 6.44 4.63
CA LEU A 68 -4.36 7.26 3.64
C LEU A 68 -3.08 6.60 3.14
N ALA A 69 -2.98 6.31 1.84
CA ALA A 69 -1.73 5.94 1.19
C ALA A 69 -0.90 7.19 0.93
N PHE A 70 0.17 7.37 1.70
CA PHE A 70 1.16 8.44 1.58
C PHE A 70 2.54 7.80 1.41
N ASN A 71 2.69 7.01 0.34
CA ASN A 71 3.69 5.98 0.19
C ASN A 71 4.63 6.20 -0.99
N THR A 72 5.07 7.42 -1.19
CA THR A 72 6.18 7.77 -2.08
C THR A 72 7.38 8.27 -1.28
N GLU A 73 8.57 8.20 -1.86
CA GLU A 73 9.76 8.88 -1.37
C GLU A 73 9.56 10.40 -1.43
N LEU A 74 10.08 11.12 -0.44
CA LEU A 74 10.03 12.57 -0.35
C LEU A 74 11.39 13.19 -0.69
N LEU A 75 11.37 14.33 -1.33
CA LEU A 75 12.53 15.21 -1.48
C LEU A 75 12.44 16.33 -0.43
N ASP A 76 13.60 16.85 0.02
CA ASP A 76 13.65 17.91 1.03
C ASP A 76 12.77 19.11 0.67
N GLY A 77 12.77 19.53 -0.59
CA GLY A 77 11.94 20.64 -1.07
C GLY A 77 10.43 20.36 -1.04
N GLU A 78 10.01 19.11 -0.84
CA GLU A 78 8.60 18.73 -0.78
C GLU A 78 8.08 18.65 0.65
N LEU A 79 8.95 18.62 1.66
CA LEU A 79 8.57 18.45 3.06
C LEU A 79 7.49 19.45 3.54
N PRO A 80 7.53 20.74 3.19
CA PRO A 80 6.48 21.68 3.58
C PRO A 80 5.10 21.32 3.00
N ARG A 81 5.07 20.88 1.73
CA ARG A 81 3.82 20.43 1.09
C ARG A 81 3.32 19.11 1.66
N ALA A 82 4.24 18.19 1.94
CA ALA A 82 3.93 16.91 2.57
C ALA A 82 3.33 17.11 3.96
N GLU A 83 3.91 18.02 4.75
CA GLU A 83 3.38 18.39 6.05
C GLU A 83 1.96 18.98 5.96
N GLN A 84 1.75 19.93 5.06
CA GLN A 84 0.42 20.51 4.84
C GLN A 84 -0.62 19.45 4.46
N ALA A 85 -0.27 18.53 3.56
CA ALA A 85 -1.15 17.45 3.14
C ALA A 85 -1.49 16.48 4.29
N LEU A 86 -0.50 16.15 5.13
CA LEU A 86 -0.72 15.30 6.31
C LEU A 86 -1.53 16.00 7.40
N CYS A 87 -1.33 17.30 7.61
CA CYS A 87 -2.18 18.06 8.54
C CYS A 87 -3.65 18.09 8.09
N ALA A 88 -3.89 18.21 6.77
CA ALA A 88 -5.25 18.11 6.21
C ALA A 88 -5.83 16.70 6.42
N ALA A 89 -5.03 15.64 6.27
CA ALA A 89 -5.44 14.28 6.57
C ALA A 89 -5.78 14.06 8.04
N GLY A 90 -5.01 14.67 8.94
CA GLY A 90 -5.31 14.68 10.38
C GLY A 90 -6.65 15.36 10.68
N ALA A 91 -6.90 16.51 10.06
CA ALA A 91 -8.18 17.21 10.19
C ALA A 91 -9.37 16.41 9.61
N ALA A 92 -9.16 15.62 8.55
CA ALA A 92 -10.17 14.73 8.00
C ALA A 92 -10.47 13.54 8.93
N GLY A 93 -9.55 13.19 9.83
CA GLY A 93 -9.67 12.11 10.79
C GLY A 93 -9.53 10.75 10.13
N VAL A 94 -8.46 10.55 9.35
CA VAL A 94 -8.09 9.23 8.82
C VAL A 94 -7.65 8.32 9.95
N ASP A 95 -7.94 7.02 9.85
CA ASP A 95 -7.65 6.04 10.90
C ASP A 95 -6.18 5.56 10.87
N ALA A 96 -5.58 5.54 9.69
CA ALA A 96 -4.17 5.19 9.51
C ALA A 96 -3.54 5.91 8.32
N VAL A 97 -2.19 5.99 8.33
CA VAL A 97 -1.40 6.46 7.19
C VAL A 97 -0.38 5.39 6.80
N ILE A 98 -0.40 5.00 5.53
CA ILE A 98 0.50 3.99 4.94
C ILE A 98 1.68 4.73 4.32
N VAL A 99 2.89 4.52 4.82
CA VAL A 99 4.10 5.22 4.36
C VAL A 99 5.21 4.27 3.96
N GLN A 100 6.10 4.71 3.07
CA GLN A 100 7.37 4.01 2.80
C GLN A 100 8.59 4.83 3.26
N ASP A 101 8.47 6.15 3.31
CA ASP A 101 9.54 7.08 3.62
C ASP A 101 9.59 7.37 5.12
N LEU A 102 10.79 7.34 5.72
CA LEU A 102 10.97 7.59 7.15
C LEU A 102 10.71 9.06 7.53
N ALA A 103 10.97 10.01 6.62
CA ALA A 103 10.60 11.41 6.85
C ALA A 103 9.08 11.58 6.84
N ALA A 104 8.36 10.87 5.96
CA ALA A 104 6.90 10.82 5.99
C ALA A 104 6.39 10.24 7.30
N ALA A 105 7.01 9.16 7.81
CA ALA A 105 6.64 8.58 9.11
C ALA A 105 6.81 9.57 10.27
N ALA A 106 7.88 10.37 10.26
CA ALA A 106 8.10 11.42 11.26
C ALA A 106 7.06 12.54 11.17
N LEU A 107 6.69 12.94 9.94
CA LEU A 107 5.64 13.92 9.70
C LEU A 107 4.26 13.42 10.16
N VAL A 108 3.92 12.16 9.90
CA VAL A 108 2.65 11.56 10.34
C VAL A 108 2.49 11.66 11.85
N ARG A 109 3.51 11.32 12.62
CA ARG A 109 3.45 11.43 14.10
C ARG A 109 3.17 12.84 14.60
N ARG A 110 3.65 13.85 13.85
CA ARG A 110 3.45 15.26 14.20
C ARG A 110 2.10 15.80 13.75
N CYS A 111 1.69 15.47 12.52
CA CYS A 111 0.50 16.05 11.89
C CYS A 111 -0.77 15.22 12.11
N VAL A 112 -0.64 13.90 12.34
CA VAL A 112 -1.77 12.97 12.47
C VAL A 112 -1.61 12.10 13.73
N PRO A 113 -1.43 12.67 14.93
CA PRO A 113 -1.04 11.92 16.12
C PRO A 113 -2.06 10.84 16.54
N GLY A 114 -3.32 10.94 16.08
CA GLY A 114 -4.38 9.97 16.37
C GLY A 114 -4.46 8.80 15.38
N ALA A 115 -3.71 8.84 14.25
CA ALA A 115 -3.76 7.79 13.26
C ALA A 115 -2.68 6.72 13.49
N ALA A 116 -3.02 5.47 13.15
CA ALA A 116 -2.07 4.39 13.12
C ALA A 116 -1.03 4.59 11.99
N LEU A 117 0.21 4.15 12.22
CA LEU A 117 1.28 4.22 11.23
C LEU A 117 1.50 2.82 10.63
N HIS A 118 1.22 2.68 9.34
CA HIS A 118 1.35 1.42 8.61
C HIS A 118 2.56 1.47 7.65
N ALA A 119 3.38 0.43 7.67
CA ALA A 119 4.50 0.30 6.74
C ALA A 119 4.02 -0.21 5.39
N SER A 120 4.27 0.56 4.33
CA SER A 120 3.96 0.14 2.96
C SER A 120 4.74 -1.10 2.54
N THR A 121 4.17 -1.93 1.66
CA THR A 121 4.91 -3.02 0.99
C THR A 121 6.19 -2.53 0.30
N GLN A 122 6.24 -1.26 -0.10
CA GLN A 122 7.42 -0.64 -0.71
C GLN A 122 8.60 -0.45 0.27
N MET A 123 8.40 -0.65 1.57
CA MET A 123 9.50 -0.77 2.54
C MET A 123 10.22 -2.13 2.45
N SER A 124 9.76 -3.04 1.59
CA SER A 124 10.39 -4.32 1.25
C SER A 124 10.67 -5.21 2.48
N VAL A 125 9.70 -5.33 3.38
CA VAL A 125 9.86 -6.13 4.59
C VAL A 125 9.52 -7.59 4.32
N HIS A 126 10.54 -8.46 4.50
CA HIS A 126 10.48 -9.90 4.19
C HIS A 126 10.72 -10.80 5.39
N SER A 127 11.05 -10.26 6.56
CA SER A 127 11.57 -11.08 7.67
C SER A 127 11.05 -10.65 9.03
N PRO A 128 10.98 -11.56 10.00
CA PRO A 128 10.66 -11.21 11.39
C PRO A 128 11.56 -10.12 11.96
N ALA A 129 12.86 -10.10 11.58
CA ALA A 129 13.78 -9.06 12.02
C ALA A 129 13.38 -7.68 11.49
N GLY A 130 13.01 -7.57 10.22
CA GLY A 130 12.50 -6.33 9.63
C GLY A 130 11.20 -5.86 10.31
N ILE A 131 10.28 -6.77 10.60
CA ILE A 131 9.02 -6.47 11.30
C ILE A 131 9.30 -5.92 12.71
N ARG A 132 10.26 -6.52 13.45
CA ARG A 132 10.67 -6.01 14.78
C ARG A 132 11.27 -4.59 14.70
N GLN A 133 12.03 -4.28 13.64
CA GLN A 133 12.53 -2.92 13.43
C GLN A 133 11.40 -1.93 13.15
N LEU A 134 10.40 -2.30 12.34
CA LEU A 134 9.22 -1.45 12.15
C LEU A 134 8.48 -1.20 13.48
N ALA A 135 8.30 -2.23 14.29
CA ALA A 135 7.70 -2.07 15.61
C ALA A 135 8.50 -1.09 16.50
N ALA A 136 9.84 -1.22 16.53
CA ALA A 136 10.72 -0.31 17.26
C ALA A 136 10.64 1.13 16.74
N LEU A 137 10.38 1.31 15.44
CA LEU A 137 10.11 2.59 14.82
C LEU A 137 8.67 3.07 15.04
N GLY A 138 7.84 2.36 15.78
CA GLY A 138 6.47 2.75 16.15
C GLY A 138 5.44 2.54 15.04
N PHE A 139 5.71 1.66 14.08
CA PHE A 139 4.67 1.16 13.19
C PHE A 139 3.78 0.16 13.92
N SER A 140 2.48 0.20 13.64
CA SER A 140 1.49 -0.71 14.21
C SER A 140 1.10 -1.84 13.27
N ARG A 141 1.40 -1.70 11.96
CA ARG A 141 1.13 -2.70 10.92
C ARG A 141 2.22 -2.70 9.87
N ALA A 142 2.55 -3.89 9.35
CA ALA A 142 3.43 -4.06 8.19
C ALA A 142 2.67 -4.72 7.02
N ILE A 143 2.65 -4.05 5.88
CA ILE A 143 2.17 -4.63 4.61
C ILE A 143 3.35 -5.37 4.01
N LEU A 144 3.31 -6.71 4.09
CA LEU A 144 4.43 -7.56 3.74
C LEU A 144 4.73 -7.57 2.24
N ALA A 145 5.97 -7.89 1.92
CA ALA A 145 6.42 -8.07 0.55
C ALA A 145 5.64 -9.20 -0.15
N ARG A 146 5.24 -8.96 -1.38
CA ARG A 146 4.39 -9.89 -2.17
C ARG A 146 5.15 -11.13 -2.65
N GLU A 147 6.45 -11.13 -2.51
CA GLU A 147 7.38 -12.20 -2.87
C GLU A 147 7.50 -13.29 -1.80
N MET A 148 6.91 -13.07 -0.61
CA MET A 148 6.97 -14.02 0.48
C MET A 148 6.10 -15.25 0.23
N SER A 149 6.65 -16.43 0.50
CA SER A 149 5.92 -17.69 0.51
C SER A 149 5.02 -17.83 1.74
N LEU A 150 4.01 -18.73 1.67
CA LEU A 150 3.15 -19.04 2.82
C LEU A 150 3.94 -19.50 4.06
N ALA A 151 5.07 -20.22 3.86
CA ALA A 151 5.91 -20.66 4.97
C ALA A 151 6.58 -19.47 5.66
N GLU A 152 7.09 -18.51 4.89
CA GLU A 152 7.69 -17.27 5.41
C GLU A 152 6.64 -16.38 6.09
N LEU A 153 5.42 -16.28 5.53
CA LEU A 153 4.32 -15.56 6.16
C LEU A 153 3.96 -16.17 7.52
N ARG A 154 3.88 -17.50 7.63
CA ARG A 154 3.64 -18.18 8.91
C ARG A 154 4.77 -17.92 9.92
N ALA A 155 6.03 -17.97 9.47
CA ALA A 155 7.15 -17.65 10.35
C ALA A 155 7.10 -16.20 10.84
N ALA A 156 6.78 -15.27 9.96
CA ALA A 156 6.61 -13.86 10.30
C ALA A 156 5.46 -13.65 11.30
N ALA A 157 4.32 -14.29 11.09
CA ALA A 157 3.14 -14.15 11.95
C ALA A 157 3.39 -14.63 13.40
N LYS A 158 4.18 -15.71 13.57
CA LYS A 158 4.50 -16.25 14.90
C LYS A 158 5.33 -15.30 15.76
N GLU A 159 6.16 -14.46 15.15
CA GLU A 159 7.11 -13.58 15.83
C GLU A 159 6.74 -12.10 15.76
N SER A 160 5.67 -11.75 15.06
CA SER A 160 5.32 -10.36 14.83
C SER A 160 4.78 -9.68 16.09
N PRO A 161 5.38 -8.57 16.53
CA PRO A 161 4.83 -7.74 17.59
C PRO A 161 3.78 -6.73 17.10
N ILE A 162 3.54 -6.66 15.79
CA ILE A 162 2.59 -5.73 15.15
C ILE A 162 1.69 -6.49 14.18
N GLU A 163 0.61 -5.87 13.74
CA GLU A 163 -0.30 -6.45 12.75
C GLU A 163 0.41 -6.68 11.40
N LEU A 164 0.03 -7.74 10.72
CA LEU A 164 0.52 -8.06 9.39
C LEU A 164 -0.61 -7.94 8.37
N GLU A 165 -0.27 -7.40 7.20
CA GLU A 165 -1.18 -7.29 6.08
C GLU A 165 -0.55 -7.92 4.84
N VAL A 166 -1.36 -8.68 4.08
CA VAL A 166 -0.93 -9.33 2.84
C VAL A 166 -1.89 -9.04 1.70
N PHE A 167 -1.36 -8.89 0.49
CA PHE A 167 -2.19 -8.82 -0.70
C PHE A 167 -2.73 -10.20 -1.05
N VAL A 168 -4.05 -10.30 -1.22
CA VAL A 168 -4.71 -11.54 -1.62
C VAL A 168 -5.15 -11.54 -3.08
N HIS A 169 -5.24 -10.38 -3.71
CA HIS A 169 -5.60 -10.24 -5.12
C HIS A 169 -5.04 -8.95 -5.73
N GLY A 170 -4.63 -9.01 -6.99
CA GLY A 170 -4.26 -7.85 -7.79
C GLY A 170 -3.02 -8.03 -8.66
N ALA A 171 -2.68 -6.99 -9.39
CA ALA A 171 -1.53 -7.00 -10.30
C ALA A 171 -0.20 -7.15 -9.54
N LEU A 172 0.64 -8.06 -10.00
CA LEU A 172 1.97 -8.27 -9.42
C LEU A 172 3.00 -7.41 -10.14
N CYS A 173 3.82 -6.68 -9.38
CA CYS A 173 4.95 -5.92 -9.92
C CYS A 173 6.08 -6.87 -10.31
N MET A 174 6.78 -6.59 -11.42
CA MET A 174 7.95 -7.35 -11.86
C MET A 174 9.14 -7.20 -10.90
N SER A 175 9.27 -6.06 -10.23
CA SER A 175 10.37 -5.79 -9.30
C SER A 175 10.01 -6.13 -7.86
N VAL A 176 11.02 -6.41 -7.06
CA VAL A 176 10.88 -6.70 -5.63
C VAL A 176 10.20 -5.51 -4.94
N SER A 177 9.05 -5.76 -4.35
CA SER A 177 8.26 -4.80 -3.57
C SER A 177 8.06 -3.43 -4.24
N GLY A 178 8.06 -3.38 -5.58
CA GLY A 178 7.91 -2.14 -6.33
C GLY A 178 9.18 -1.28 -6.44
N GLN A 179 10.32 -1.72 -5.94
CA GLN A 179 11.61 -1.03 -6.02
C GLN A 179 12.18 -1.11 -7.44
N CYS A 180 11.82 -0.17 -8.32
CA CYS A 180 12.11 -0.23 -9.75
C CYS A 180 12.57 1.11 -10.32
N TYR A 181 13.70 1.08 -11.04
CA TYR A 181 14.23 2.23 -11.76
C TYR A 181 13.89 2.24 -13.26
N MET A 182 13.27 1.18 -13.80
CA MET A 182 13.05 1.03 -15.24
C MET A 182 12.31 2.21 -15.85
N SER A 183 11.22 2.64 -15.23
CA SER A 183 10.41 3.76 -15.71
C SER A 183 11.16 5.10 -15.61
N ALA A 184 11.97 5.28 -14.55
CA ALA A 184 12.80 6.48 -14.39
C ALA A 184 13.93 6.53 -15.43
N PHE A 185 14.58 5.40 -15.69
CA PHE A 185 15.67 5.28 -16.63
C PHE A 185 15.22 5.51 -18.09
N LEU A 186 14.08 4.92 -18.47
CA LEU A 186 13.56 5.02 -19.84
C LEU A 186 12.87 6.36 -20.16
N GLY A 187 12.30 7.03 -19.16
CA GLY A 187 11.45 8.21 -19.42
C GLY A 187 11.40 9.23 -18.30
N GLY A 188 12.33 9.22 -17.35
CA GLY A 188 12.40 10.20 -16.26
C GLY A 188 11.24 10.10 -15.24
N ARG A 189 10.45 9.02 -15.28
CA ARG A 189 9.26 8.82 -14.45
C ARG A 189 9.53 7.79 -13.35
N SER A 190 9.79 8.23 -12.12
CA SER A 190 10.10 7.33 -11.01
C SER A 190 8.85 6.58 -10.51
N GLY A 191 8.91 5.24 -10.51
CA GLY A 191 7.89 4.39 -9.91
C GLY A 191 7.78 4.56 -8.40
N ASN A 192 8.89 4.79 -7.71
CA ASN A 192 8.95 5.02 -6.27
C ASN A 192 8.33 6.38 -5.86
N ARG A 193 8.10 7.23 -6.84
CA ARG A 193 7.45 8.54 -6.68
C ARG A 193 6.06 8.61 -7.32
N GLY A 194 5.43 7.44 -7.52
CA GLY A 194 4.07 7.33 -8.03
C GLY A 194 3.90 7.59 -9.52
N LEU A 195 4.98 7.65 -10.30
CA LEU A 195 4.96 8.00 -11.73
C LEU A 195 5.33 6.82 -12.64
N CYS A 196 5.16 5.58 -12.17
CA CYS A 196 5.45 4.40 -12.99
C CYS A 196 4.67 4.43 -14.31
N ALA A 197 5.39 4.36 -15.44
CA ALA A 197 4.79 4.28 -16.78
C ALA A 197 4.40 2.85 -17.19
N GLY A 198 4.71 1.83 -16.34
CA GLY A 198 4.41 0.43 -16.60
C GLY A 198 5.21 -0.16 -17.78
N PRO A 199 6.49 0.17 -18.02
CA PRO A 199 7.22 -0.33 -19.18
C PRO A 199 7.30 -1.85 -19.21
N CYS A 200 7.29 -2.53 -18.05
CA CYS A 200 7.25 -4.00 -17.97
C CYS A 200 5.95 -4.62 -18.50
N ARG A 201 4.92 -3.83 -18.76
CA ARG A 201 3.63 -4.25 -19.32
C ARG A 201 3.56 -4.09 -20.84
N LEU A 202 4.61 -3.59 -21.46
CA LEU A 202 4.71 -3.46 -22.91
C LEU A 202 5.27 -4.76 -23.55
N PRO A 203 5.00 -4.98 -24.83
CA PRO A 203 5.63 -6.08 -25.56
C PRO A 203 7.13 -5.78 -25.75
N PHE A 204 7.94 -6.83 -25.67
CA PHE A 204 9.38 -6.78 -25.90
C PHE A 204 9.78 -7.73 -27.02
N SER A 205 10.78 -7.32 -27.80
CA SER A 205 11.47 -8.19 -28.76
C SER A 205 12.89 -8.43 -28.28
N ALA A 206 13.31 -9.69 -28.29
CA ALA A 206 14.68 -10.06 -27.94
C ALA A 206 15.32 -10.84 -29.10
N ALA A 207 16.57 -10.49 -29.44
CA ALA A 207 17.27 -11.06 -30.60
C ALA A 207 17.40 -12.57 -30.63
N ARG A 208 17.21 -13.25 -29.50
CA ARG A 208 17.24 -14.70 -29.34
C ARG A 208 15.90 -15.31 -28.92
N CYS A 209 14.83 -14.51 -28.87
CA CYS A 209 13.50 -15.00 -28.54
C CYS A 209 12.69 -15.21 -29.82
N PRO A 210 12.17 -16.42 -30.11
CA PRO A 210 11.45 -16.71 -31.35
C PRO A 210 10.07 -16.06 -31.45
N ARG A 211 9.61 -15.40 -30.39
CA ARG A 211 8.30 -14.70 -30.29
C ARG A 211 8.53 -13.20 -30.22
N GLU A 212 8.41 -12.53 -31.34
CA GLU A 212 8.41 -11.07 -31.38
C GLU A 212 7.12 -10.53 -30.73
N GLY A 213 7.25 -9.46 -29.94
CA GLY A 213 6.12 -8.72 -29.38
C GLY A 213 5.44 -9.37 -28.17
N ASP A 214 6.04 -10.39 -27.54
CA ASP A 214 5.51 -11.00 -26.34
C ASP A 214 5.75 -10.14 -25.08
N PHE A 215 4.83 -10.24 -24.11
CA PHE A 215 4.85 -9.51 -22.83
C PHE A 215 5.74 -10.19 -21.79
N HIS A 216 7.02 -10.37 -22.11
CA HIS A 216 7.98 -11.18 -21.33
C HIS A 216 8.14 -10.74 -19.87
N LEU A 217 7.95 -9.46 -19.57
CA LEU A 217 8.10 -8.91 -18.23
C LEU A 217 6.75 -8.69 -17.51
N SER A 218 5.64 -8.97 -18.19
CA SER A 218 4.31 -8.82 -17.61
C SER A 218 3.92 -10.07 -16.83
N LEU A 219 4.04 -10.01 -15.51
CA LEU A 219 3.63 -11.11 -14.65
C LEU A 219 2.10 -11.28 -14.67
N LYS A 220 1.65 -12.52 -14.39
CA LYS A 220 0.24 -12.82 -14.11
C LYS A 220 -0.20 -12.10 -12.84
N ASP A 221 -1.49 -11.84 -12.75
CA ASP A 221 -2.06 -11.29 -11.53
C ASP A 221 -1.92 -12.28 -10.37
N HIS A 222 -1.70 -11.72 -9.21
CA HIS A 222 -1.62 -12.46 -7.96
C HIS A 222 -3.04 -12.78 -7.47
N SER A 223 -3.27 -14.02 -7.05
CA SER A 223 -4.53 -14.44 -6.42
C SER A 223 -4.26 -15.51 -5.37
N HIS A 224 -4.61 -15.20 -4.14
CA HIS A 224 -4.55 -16.09 -2.98
C HIS A 224 -5.95 -16.47 -2.47
N LEU A 225 -6.99 -16.34 -3.28
CA LEU A 225 -8.36 -16.67 -2.85
C LEU A 225 -8.48 -18.13 -2.37
N SER A 226 -7.82 -19.06 -3.06
CA SER A 226 -7.77 -20.46 -2.63
C SER A 226 -6.93 -20.71 -1.37
N SER A 227 -6.06 -19.78 -1.01
CA SER A 227 -5.17 -19.88 0.16
C SER A 227 -5.72 -19.13 1.38
N LEU A 228 -6.88 -18.49 1.29
CA LEU A 228 -7.49 -17.76 2.41
C LEU A 228 -7.62 -18.58 3.70
N PRO A 229 -8.01 -19.88 3.67
CA PRO A 229 -8.03 -20.68 4.89
C PRO A 229 -6.66 -20.76 5.58
N ALA A 230 -5.59 -20.91 4.79
CA ALA A 230 -4.22 -21.01 5.32
C ALA A 230 -3.65 -19.65 5.78
N LEU A 231 -4.18 -18.54 5.30
CA LEU A 231 -3.80 -17.20 5.75
C LEU A 231 -4.51 -16.77 7.04
N ARG A 232 -5.56 -17.51 7.46
CA ARG A 232 -6.29 -17.26 8.71
C ARG A 232 -5.72 -18.02 9.91
N GLU A 233 -4.86 -18.99 9.69
CA GLU A 233 -4.15 -19.77 10.71
C GLU A 233 -2.96 -18.99 11.30
#